data_90f7e0da6430a121fb99ac13c895ee68
#
_entry.id   90f7e0da6430a121fb99ac13c895ee68
#
_cell.length_a   1.000
_cell.length_b   1.000
_cell.length_c   1.000
_cell.angle_alpha   90.00
_cell.angle_beta   90.00
_cell.angle_gamma   90.00
#
_symmetry.space_group_name_H-M   'P 1'
#
loop_
_entity.id
_entity.type
_entity.pdbx_description
1 polymer ?
#
loop_
_entity_poly.entity_id
_entity_poly.type
_entity_poly.pdbx_seq_one_letter_code
_entity_poly.pdbx_strand_id
1 'polypeptide(L)'
;MKCASCKLQPKNKCDKEGFDCTGGKFSLDEYHEECNKDYHRLSGHFQAEHGNNLTRLDEVIMLAKRMGYERIGLAFCVGLSEEAAVLEEILSKHFKVYSACCKVGGLRKEDYGVPKVKEDKIEILCDPILQAKVLNEKATDLNLEIGLCVGHDMLFKKYSQAPVSTFAVKDRVLGHNPLAVVYSSYLRKKFKNKKYE
;
A
#
# COMPACT_ATOMS: atom_id res chain seq x y z
N MET A 1 2.43 3.16 -24.63
CA MET A 1 1.10 3.67 -24.22
C MET A 1 1.28 4.88 -23.31
N LYS A 2 0.45 5.95 -23.42
CA LYS A 2 0.49 7.18 -22.60
C LYS A 2 -0.92 7.55 -22.11
N CYS A 3 -1.53 6.69 -21.30
CA CYS A 3 -2.93 6.83 -20.85
C CYS A 3 -3.19 8.14 -20.08
N ALA A 4 -2.25 8.57 -19.21
CA ALA A 4 -2.40 9.83 -18.45
C ALA A 4 -2.56 11.07 -19.36
N SER A 5 -2.06 11.03 -20.59
CA SER A 5 -2.21 12.07 -21.62
C SER A 5 -2.97 11.56 -22.83
N CYS A 6 -4.10 10.89 -22.59
CA CYS A 6 -4.93 10.26 -23.62
C CYS A 6 -5.32 11.25 -24.71
N LYS A 7 -5.09 10.86 -25.98
CA LYS A 7 -5.41 11.64 -27.18
C LYS A 7 -6.58 11.06 -27.99
N LEU A 8 -7.20 9.97 -27.50
CA LEU A 8 -8.37 9.39 -28.17
C LEU A 8 -9.57 10.35 -28.10
N GLN A 9 -10.48 10.21 -29.06
CA GLN A 9 -11.75 10.91 -29.10
C GLN A 9 -12.90 9.88 -28.99
N PRO A 10 -13.76 9.99 -27.98
CA PRO A 10 -13.63 10.89 -26.82
C PRO A 10 -12.42 10.54 -25.93
N LYS A 11 -11.92 11.52 -25.16
CA LYS A 11 -10.87 11.25 -24.18
C LYS A 11 -11.35 10.15 -23.20
N ASN A 12 -10.45 9.22 -22.86
CA ASN A 12 -10.75 8.03 -22.04
C ASN A 12 -11.85 7.15 -22.66
N LYS A 13 -11.74 6.89 -23.95
CA LYS A 13 -12.67 6.03 -24.71
C LYS A 13 -12.81 4.63 -24.11
N CYS A 14 -11.74 4.10 -23.47
CA CYS A 14 -11.78 2.84 -22.75
C CYS A 14 -12.81 2.83 -21.59
N ASP A 15 -12.93 3.93 -20.85
CA ASP A 15 -13.90 4.08 -19.76
C ASP A 15 -15.33 4.32 -20.30
N LYS A 16 -15.45 5.17 -21.33
CA LYS A 16 -16.75 5.65 -21.82
C LYS A 16 -17.46 4.67 -22.76
N GLU A 17 -16.71 3.91 -23.52
CA GLU A 17 -17.21 3.07 -24.62
C GLU A 17 -16.72 1.62 -24.54
N GLY A 18 -16.00 1.24 -23.47
CA GLY A 18 -15.41 -0.11 -23.35
C GLY A 18 -14.36 -0.41 -24.43
N PHE A 19 -13.73 0.63 -24.99
CA PHE A 19 -12.75 0.45 -26.07
C PHE A 19 -11.46 -0.17 -25.55
N ASP A 20 -11.09 -1.33 -26.08
CA ASP A 20 -9.80 -1.96 -25.76
C ASP A 20 -8.65 -1.23 -26.44
N CYS A 21 -7.91 -0.45 -25.64
CA CYS A 21 -6.73 0.29 -26.08
C CYS A 21 -5.51 -0.60 -26.36
N THR A 22 -5.57 -1.90 -26.04
CA THR A 22 -4.48 -2.86 -26.29
C THR A 22 -4.67 -3.58 -27.63
N GLY A 23 -5.86 -3.48 -28.24
CA GLY A 23 -6.20 -4.13 -29.49
C GLY A 23 -6.28 -5.66 -29.35
N GLY A 24 -6.71 -6.17 -28.21
CA GLY A 24 -6.84 -7.61 -27.94
C GLY A 24 -5.50 -8.33 -27.75
N LYS A 25 -4.43 -7.58 -27.48
CA LYS A 25 -3.06 -8.15 -27.41
C LYS A 25 -2.83 -9.06 -26.20
N PHE A 26 -3.57 -8.85 -25.11
CA PHE A 26 -3.35 -9.56 -23.85
C PHE A 26 -4.54 -10.46 -23.53
N SER A 27 -4.27 -11.69 -23.06
CA SER A 27 -5.30 -12.52 -22.45
C SER A 27 -5.80 -11.86 -21.16
N LEU A 28 -7.02 -12.22 -20.77
CA LEU A 28 -7.66 -11.82 -19.52
C LEU A 28 -8.02 -13.06 -18.67
N ASP A 29 -7.42 -14.21 -18.98
CA ASP A 29 -7.72 -15.50 -18.33
C ASP A 29 -7.40 -15.46 -16.84
N GLU A 30 -6.39 -14.66 -16.41
CA GLU A 30 -6.04 -14.49 -15.02
C GLU A 30 -7.18 -13.92 -14.15
N TYR A 31 -8.15 -13.20 -14.75
CA TYR A 31 -9.35 -12.74 -14.03
C TYR A 31 -10.35 -13.85 -13.72
N HIS A 32 -10.19 -15.03 -14.33
CA HIS A 32 -11.01 -16.20 -14.09
C HIS A 32 -10.43 -17.13 -13.03
N GLU A 33 -9.19 -16.94 -12.62
CA GLU A 33 -8.59 -17.62 -11.48
C GLU A 33 -9.34 -17.24 -10.21
N GLU A 34 -9.65 -18.23 -9.36
CA GLU A 34 -10.62 -18.11 -8.27
C GLU A 34 -10.35 -16.91 -7.34
N CYS A 35 -9.13 -16.76 -6.86
CA CYS A 35 -8.75 -15.67 -5.97
C CYS A 35 -8.79 -14.30 -6.68
N ASN A 36 -8.29 -14.22 -7.91
CA ASN A 36 -8.27 -12.97 -8.68
C ASN A 36 -9.70 -12.51 -9.03
N LYS A 37 -10.55 -13.47 -9.39
CA LYS A 37 -11.98 -13.23 -9.68
C LYS A 37 -12.69 -12.61 -8.48
N ASP A 38 -12.43 -13.10 -7.27
CA ASP A 38 -13.08 -12.61 -6.07
C ASP A 38 -12.61 -11.20 -5.71
N TYR A 39 -11.31 -10.92 -5.73
CA TYR A 39 -10.79 -9.56 -5.54
C TYR A 39 -11.40 -8.57 -6.55
N HIS A 40 -11.39 -8.94 -7.83
CA HIS A 40 -11.89 -8.07 -8.89
C HIS A 40 -13.39 -7.80 -8.76
N ARG A 41 -14.19 -8.85 -8.54
CA ARG A 41 -15.64 -8.73 -8.40
C ARG A 41 -16.07 -7.97 -7.16
N LEU A 42 -15.48 -8.28 -5.99
CA LEU A 42 -15.85 -7.63 -4.73
C LEU A 42 -15.56 -6.13 -4.77
N SER A 43 -14.42 -5.73 -5.33
CA SER A 43 -14.10 -4.30 -5.49
C SER A 43 -15.12 -3.57 -6.38
N GLY A 44 -15.55 -4.20 -7.47
CA GLY A 44 -16.61 -3.66 -8.34
C GLY A 44 -17.98 -3.59 -7.65
N HIS A 45 -18.33 -4.61 -6.84
CA HIS A 45 -19.56 -4.63 -6.07
C HIS A 45 -19.64 -3.51 -5.02
N PHE A 46 -18.54 -3.20 -4.33
CA PHE A 46 -18.54 -2.12 -3.35
C PHE A 46 -18.91 -0.78 -3.98
N GLN A 47 -18.37 -0.49 -5.16
CA GLN A 47 -18.74 0.73 -5.88
C GLN A 47 -20.22 0.72 -6.30
N ALA A 48 -20.74 -0.40 -6.76
CA ALA A 48 -22.14 -0.52 -7.19
C ALA A 48 -23.13 -0.41 -6.00
N GLU A 49 -22.79 -1.00 -4.86
CA GLU A 49 -23.64 -1.04 -3.68
C GLU A 49 -23.59 0.27 -2.86
N HIS A 50 -22.45 0.94 -2.80
CA HIS A 50 -22.19 2.05 -1.89
C HIS A 50 -21.78 3.36 -2.57
N GLY A 51 -21.55 3.36 -3.89
CA GLY A 51 -21.05 4.51 -4.64
C GLY A 51 -19.66 4.92 -4.11
N ASN A 52 -19.51 6.22 -3.81
CA ASN A 52 -18.26 6.80 -3.29
C ASN A 52 -18.33 7.09 -1.77
N ASN A 53 -19.12 6.34 -1.01
CA ASN A 53 -19.37 6.62 0.40
C ASN A 53 -18.52 5.79 1.38
N LEU A 54 -17.75 4.82 0.88
CA LEU A 54 -16.85 4.01 1.72
C LEU A 54 -15.50 4.69 1.89
N THR A 55 -14.99 4.63 3.11
CA THR A 55 -13.58 4.93 3.38
C THR A 55 -12.69 3.75 3.00
N ARG A 56 -11.38 3.98 2.84
CA ARG A 56 -10.41 2.89 2.63
C ARG A 56 -10.50 1.81 3.71
N LEU A 57 -10.77 2.21 4.95
CA LEU A 57 -10.91 1.29 6.06
C LEU A 57 -12.18 0.43 5.93
N ASP A 58 -13.30 1.03 5.52
CA ASP A 58 -14.53 0.29 5.26
C ASP A 58 -14.32 -0.77 4.17
N GLU A 59 -13.68 -0.38 3.06
CA GLU A 59 -13.37 -1.30 1.96
C GLU A 59 -12.49 -2.47 2.41
N VAL A 60 -11.45 -2.20 3.22
CA VAL A 60 -10.58 -3.24 3.77
C VAL A 60 -11.36 -4.22 4.64
N ILE A 61 -12.17 -3.71 5.57
CA ILE A 61 -12.97 -4.56 6.48
C ILE A 61 -13.98 -5.39 5.69
N MET A 62 -14.69 -4.78 4.75
CA MET A 62 -15.70 -5.46 3.95
C MET A 62 -15.07 -6.52 3.02
N LEU A 63 -13.95 -6.19 2.37
CA LEU A 63 -13.23 -7.13 1.52
C LEU A 63 -12.76 -8.34 2.35
N ALA A 64 -12.07 -8.10 3.45
CA ALA A 64 -11.55 -9.16 4.30
C ALA A 64 -12.66 -10.07 4.83
N LYS A 65 -13.80 -9.51 5.24
CA LYS A 65 -14.97 -10.31 5.66
C LYS A 65 -15.56 -11.15 4.53
N ARG A 66 -15.73 -10.58 3.34
CA ARG A 66 -16.29 -11.31 2.18
C ARG A 66 -15.33 -12.37 1.64
N MET A 67 -14.02 -12.19 1.80
CA MET A 67 -13.00 -13.19 1.48
C MET A 67 -12.84 -14.27 2.57
N GLY A 68 -13.53 -14.16 3.69
CA GLY A 68 -13.41 -15.09 4.82
C GLY A 68 -12.07 -15.00 5.55
N TYR A 69 -11.40 -13.85 5.49
CA TYR A 69 -10.13 -13.62 6.19
C TYR A 69 -10.34 -13.49 7.69
N GLU A 70 -9.46 -14.10 8.46
CA GLU A 70 -9.50 -14.11 9.92
C GLU A 70 -8.34 -13.35 10.55
N ARG A 71 -7.18 -13.31 9.85
CA ARG A 71 -5.91 -12.80 10.39
C ARG A 71 -5.39 -11.66 9.53
N ILE A 72 -5.33 -10.47 10.11
CA ILE A 72 -4.82 -9.26 9.45
C ILE A 72 -3.46 -8.90 10.02
N GLY A 73 -2.49 -8.66 9.15
CA GLY A 73 -1.18 -8.14 9.51
C GLY A 73 -1.08 -6.63 9.29
N LEU A 74 -0.42 -5.93 10.22
CA LEU A 74 -0.08 -4.51 10.09
C LEU A 74 1.44 -4.37 10.02
N ALA A 75 1.98 -3.94 8.89
CA ALA A 75 3.38 -3.58 8.73
C ALA A 75 3.51 -2.06 8.74
N PHE A 76 4.03 -1.50 9.81
CA PHE A 76 4.02 -0.05 10.01
C PHE A 76 5.41 0.54 10.24
N CYS A 77 5.57 1.81 9.86
CA CYS A 77 6.73 2.61 10.23
C CYS A 77 6.65 3.04 11.69
N VAL A 78 7.75 2.97 12.43
CA VAL A 78 7.81 3.42 13.83
C VAL A 78 7.28 4.84 14.05
N GLY A 79 7.42 5.74 13.07
CA GLY A 79 6.86 7.10 13.14
C GLY A 79 5.36 7.18 12.87
N LEU A 80 4.65 6.07 12.78
CA LEU A 80 3.20 5.94 12.67
C LEU A 80 2.68 4.87 13.64
N SER A 81 3.36 4.72 14.78
CA SER A 81 3.00 3.73 15.79
C SER A 81 1.66 4.03 16.47
N GLU A 82 1.33 5.31 16.64
CA GLU A 82 0.05 5.73 17.23
C GLU A 82 -1.11 5.45 16.27
N GLU A 83 -0.95 5.78 14.99
CA GLU A 83 -1.94 5.49 13.96
C GLU A 83 -2.13 3.97 13.77
N ALA A 84 -1.02 3.21 13.82
CA ALA A 84 -1.08 1.76 13.74
C ALA A 84 -1.82 1.15 14.94
N ALA A 85 -1.62 1.68 16.15
CA ALA A 85 -2.32 1.22 17.35
C ALA A 85 -3.83 1.46 17.26
N VAL A 86 -4.26 2.62 16.75
CA VAL A 86 -5.69 2.92 16.53
C VAL A 86 -6.29 1.97 15.49
N LEU A 87 -5.57 1.70 14.39
CA LEU A 87 -6.03 0.75 13.38
C LEU A 87 -6.11 -0.68 13.92
N GLU A 88 -5.14 -1.09 14.75
CA GLU A 88 -5.15 -2.39 15.43
C GLU A 88 -6.39 -2.52 16.33
N GLU A 89 -6.70 -1.50 17.12
CA GLU A 89 -7.91 -1.48 17.98
C GLU A 89 -9.20 -1.65 17.17
N ILE A 90 -9.34 -0.89 16.07
CA ILE A 90 -10.53 -0.94 15.23
C ILE A 90 -10.66 -2.32 14.55
N LEU A 91 -9.60 -2.81 13.95
CA LEU A 91 -9.59 -4.07 13.22
C LEU A 91 -9.77 -5.28 14.14
N SER A 92 -9.28 -5.22 15.37
CA SER A 92 -9.43 -6.28 16.37
C SER A 92 -10.87 -6.55 16.78
N LYS A 93 -11.80 -5.64 16.48
CA LYS A 93 -13.25 -5.88 16.64
C LYS A 93 -13.79 -6.88 15.62
N HIS A 94 -13.05 -7.17 14.58
CA HIS A 94 -13.49 -7.96 13.44
C HIS A 94 -12.56 -9.15 13.12
N PHE A 95 -11.27 -9.03 13.43
CA PHE A 95 -10.22 -9.96 13.01
C PHE A 95 -9.22 -10.19 14.13
N LYS A 96 -8.43 -11.25 14.02
CA LYS A 96 -7.22 -11.42 14.79
C LYS A 96 -6.10 -10.60 14.13
N VAL A 97 -5.60 -9.58 14.83
CA VAL A 97 -4.63 -8.65 14.28
C VAL A 97 -3.24 -8.95 14.81
N TYR A 98 -2.26 -8.88 13.93
CA TYR A 98 -0.83 -8.95 14.24
C TYR A 98 -0.13 -7.73 13.69
N SER A 99 0.76 -7.14 14.46
CA SER A 99 1.46 -5.94 14.04
C SER A 99 2.98 -6.10 14.12
N ALA A 100 3.70 -5.55 13.14
CA ALA A 100 5.15 -5.57 13.05
C ALA A 100 5.69 -4.17 12.75
N CYS A 101 6.46 -3.62 13.70
CA CYS A 101 7.17 -2.34 13.51
C CYS A 101 8.35 -2.50 12.53
N CYS A 102 8.65 -1.45 11.76
CA CYS A 102 9.79 -1.47 10.83
C CYS A 102 11.17 -1.60 11.51
N LYS A 103 11.26 -1.59 12.83
CA LYS A 103 12.48 -1.77 13.62
C LYS A 103 12.52 -3.10 14.35
N VAL A 104 11.67 -4.04 14.00
CA VAL A 104 11.46 -5.30 14.72
C VAL A 104 12.73 -6.15 14.89
N GLY A 105 13.67 -6.06 13.95
CA GLY A 105 14.95 -6.80 14.00
C GLY A 105 16.08 -6.10 14.77
N GLY A 106 15.92 -4.84 15.14
CA GLY A 106 16.95 -4.09 15.86
C GLY A 106 18.27 -3.92 15.09
N LEU A 107 18.24 -3.94 13.76
CA LEU A 107 19.45 -3.86 12.90
C LEU A 107 20.12 -2.50 13.08
N ARG A 108 21.40 -2.50 13.41
CA ARG A 108 22.18 -1.27 13.52
C ARG A 108 22.62 -0.78 12.15
N LYS A 109 22.57 0.52 11.90
CA LYS A 109 22.99 1.11 10.62
C LYS A 109 24.43 0.80 10.26
N GLU A 110 25.31 0.84 11.26
CA GLU A 110 26.74 0.57 11.09
C GLU A 110 27.03 -0.83 10.56
N ASP A 111 26.23 -1.84 10.95
CA ASP A 111 26.41 -3.23 10.51
C ASP A 111 26.12 -3.41 9.01
N TYR A 112 25.42 -2.44 8.39
CA TYR A 112 25.01 -2.45 6.99
C TYR A 112 25.64 -1.32 6.16
N GLY A 113 26.66 -0.64 6.71
CA GLY A 113 27.34 0.46 6.02
C GLY A 113 26.45 1.66 5.70
N VAL A 114 25.36 1.85 6.47
CA VAL A 114 24.44 2.98 6.30
C VAL A 114 24.88 4.12 7.23
N PRO A 115 25.10 5.34 6.70
CA PRO A 115 25.53 6.47 7.52
C PRO A 115 24.52 6.80 8.62
N LYS A 116 25.03 7.14 9.80
CA LYS A 116 24.22 7.67 10.89
C LYS A 116 23.92 9.15 10.66
N VAL A 117 22.79 9.62 11.18
CA VAL A 117 22.46 11.06 11.25
C VAL A 117 23.16 11.70 12.45
N LYS A 118 23.31 10.94 13.56
CA LYS A 118 24.01 11.34 14.79
C LYS A 118 25.04 10.30 15.14
N GLU A 119 26.32 10.65 15.00
CA GLU A 119 27.43 9.72 15.20
C GLU A 119 27.50 9.13 16.61
N ASP A 120 27.12 9.92 17.62
CA ASP A 120 27.13 9.57 19.04
C ASP A 120 25.95 8.69 19.49
N LYS A 121 24.99 8.37 18.57
CA LYS A 121 23.79 7.59 18.91
C LYS A 121 23.75 6.24 18.20
N ILE A 122 23.09 5.29 18.86
CA ILE A 122 22.67 4.05 18.20
C ILE A 122 21.50 4.41 17.27
N GLU A 123 21.65 4.10 16.00
CA GLU A 123 20.58 4.27 15.01
C GLU A 123 20.23 2.93 14.37
N ILE A 124 18.96 2.58 14.48
CA ILE A 124 18.43 1.32 13.97
C ILE A 124 17.94 1.50 12.53
N LEU A 125 18.36 0.61 11.65
CA LEU A 125 17.88 0.50 10.28
C LEU A 125 16.48 -0.11 10.25
N CYS A 126 15.70 0.20 9.21
CA CYS A 126 14.42 -0.48 9.00
C CYS A 126 14.64 -1.87 8.41
N ASP A 127 13.79 -2.80 8.83
CA ASP A 127 13.87 -4.21 8.47
C ASP A 127 12.53 -4.72 7.89
N PRO A 128 12.19 -4.31 6.66
CA PRO A 128 10.93 -4.68 6.03
C PRO A 128 10.84 -6.18 5.69
N ILE A 129 11.97 -6.84 5.48
CA ILE A 129 11.99 -8.29 5.22
C ILE A 129 11.60 -9.06 6.49
N LEU A 130 12.11 -8.64 7.65
CA LEU A 130 11.75 -9.29 8.91
C LEU A 130 10.29 -8.99 9.30
N GLN A 131 9.80 -7.76 9.03
CA GLN A 131 8.36 -7.48 9.17
C GLN A 131 7.52 -8.49 8.41
N ALA A 132 7.86 -8.76 7.14
CA ALA A 132 7.14 -9.73 6.32
C ALA A 132 7.26 -11.16 6.91
N LYS A 133 8.46 -11.59 7.31
CA LYS A 133 8.68 -12.92 7.90
C LYS A 133 7.89 -13.12 9.19
N VAL A 134 7.84 -12.11 10.07
CA VAL A 134 7.06 -12.16 11.31
C VAL A 134 5.57 -12.34 11.02
N LEU A 135 5.03 -11.61 10.06
CA LEU A 135 3.63 -11.75 9.67
C LEU A 135 3.33 -13.05 8.93
N ASN A 136 4.27 -13.54 8.11
CA ASN A 136 4.17 -14.86 7.47
C ASN A 136 4.11 -15.99 8.50
N GLU A 137 4.92 -15.92 9.58
CA GLU A 137 4.87 -16.89 10.69
C GLU A 137 3.49 -16.92 11.37
N LYS A 138 2.81 -15.78 11.42
CA LYS A 138 1.44 -15.68 11.96
C LYS A 138 0.38 -16.15 10.94
N ALA A 139 0.79 -16.54 9.75
CA ALA A 139 -0.08 -16.93 8.64
C ALA A 139 -1.23 -15.94 8.43
N THR A 140 -0.90 -14.65 8.32
CA THR A 140 -1.88 -13.61 8.03
C THR A 140 -2.52 -13.82 6.67
N ASP A 141 -3.80 -13.48 6.52
CA ASP A 141 -4.56 -13.64 5.27
C ASP A 141 -4.45 -12.41 4.38
N LEU A 142 -4.25 -11.22 4.99
CA LEU A 142 -4.03 -9.94 4.33
C LEU A 142 -3.10 -9.09 5.18
N ASN A 143 -2.13 -8.43 4.55
CA ASN A 143 -1.27 -7.47 5.21
C ASN A 143 -1.60 -6.04 4.77
N LEU A 144 -1.69 -5.12 5.75
CA LEU A 144 -1.82 -3.68 5.52
C LEU A 144 -0.47 -3.01 5.74
N GLU A 145 -0.02 -2.25 4.74
CA GLU A 145 1.18 -1.45 4.79
C GLU A 145 0.85 -0.03 5.25
N ILE A 146 1.51 0.45 6.32
CA ILE A 146 1.25 1.75 6.95
C ILE A 146 2.54 2.57 6.97
N GLY A 147 2.71 3.40 5.95
CA GLY A 147 3.77 4.40 5.85
C GLY A 147 5.18 3.84 5.83
N LEU A 148 5.43 2.72 5.17
CA LEU A 148 6.79 2.27 4.90
C LEU A 148 7.49 3.23 3.91
N CYS A 149 8.82 3.37 4.05
CA CYS A 149 9.59 4.20 3.14
C CYS A 149 9.69 3.56 1.76
N VAL A 150 9.84 4.39 0.72
CA VAL A 150 10.10 3.91 -0.66
C VAL A 150 11.31 2.97 -0.67
N GLY A 151 11.15 1.81 -1.29
CA GLY A 151 12.11 0.71 -1.26
C GLY A 151 11.88 -0.29 -0.12
N HIS A 152 11.49 0.17 1.08
CA HIS A 152 11.10 -0.71 2.17
C HIS A 152 9.72 -1.33 1.94
N ASP A 153 8.77 -0.56 1.42
CA ASP A 153 7.48 -1.03 0.92
C ASP A 153 7.63 -2.09 -0.18
N MET A 154 8.56 -1.88 -1.11
CA MET A 154 8.87 -2.84 -2.18
C MET A 154 9.43 -4.15 -1.61
N LEU A 155 10.35 -4.08 -0.63
CA LEU A 155 10.91 -5.26 0.02
C LEU A 155 9.85 -6.00 0.85
N PHE A 156 9.04 -5.28 1.61
CA PHE A 156 7.95 -5.89 2.37
C PHE A 156 7.00 -6.68 1.46
N LYS A 157 6.52 -6.06 0.37
CA LYS A 157 5.63 -6.72 -0.61
C LYS A 157 6.28 -7.93 -1.27
N LYS A 158 7.58 -7.86 -1.55
CA LYS A 158 8.31 -8.98 -2.18
C LYS A 158 8.41 -10.21 -1.28
N TYR A 159 8.50 -10.03 0.04
CA TYR A 159 8.69 -11.12 1.00
C TYR A 159 7.42 -11.50 1.77
N SER A 160 6.35 -10.75 1.64
CA SER A 160 5.03 -11.11 2.17
C SER A 160 4.43 -12.28 1.40
N GLN A 161 3.96 -13.31 2.12
CA GLN A 161 3.21 -14.42 1.54
C GLN A 161 1.73 -14.05 1.35
N ALA A 162 1.17 -13.33 2.31
CA ALA A 162 -0.17 -12.78 2.16
C ALA A 162 -0.18 -11.60 1.19
N PRO A 163 -1.29 -11.37 0.47
CA PRO A 163 -1.47 -10.18 -0.34
C PRO A 163 -1.31 -8.92 0.53
N VAL A 164 -0.76 -7.86 -0.08
CA VAL A 164 -0.48 -6.60 0.62
C VAL A 164 -1.31 -5.48 0.03
N SER A 165 -2.09 -4.82 0.88
CA SER A 165 -2.78 -3.58 0.53
C SER A 165 -2.14 -2.39 1.22
N THR A 166 -1.77 -1.35 0.45
CA THR A 166 -1.24 -0.10 1.03
C THR A 166 -2.37 0.69 1.66
N PHE A 167 -2.32 0.86 2.99
CA PHE A 167 -3.26 1.70 3.72
C PHE A 167 -2.83 3.17 3.71
N ALA A 168 -1.55 3.43 3.99
CA ALA A 168 -0.94 4.75 3.91
C ALA A 168 0.49 4.67 3.35
N VAL A 169 0.87 5.61 2.51
CA VAL A 169 2.25 5.75 2.01
C VAL A 169 3.06 6.69 2.89
N LYS A 170 4.39 6.54 2.89
CA LYS A 170 5.28 7.42 3.65
C LYS A 170 5.55 8.72 2.91
N ASP A 171 5.12 9.83 3.48
CA ASP A 171 5.51 11.17 3.07
C ASP A 171 5.61 12.08 4.30
N ARG A 172 6.84 12.28 4.80
CA ARG A 172 7.09 13.07 6.03
C ARG A 172 6.83 14.57 5.82
N VAL A 173 6.89 15.03 4.58
CA VAL A 173 6.77 16.46 4.25
C VAL A 173 5.31 16.84 4.04
N LEU A 174 4.51 15.96 3.46
CA LEU A 174 3.15 16.22 3.04
C LEU A 174 2.10 15.47 3.88
N GLY A 175 2.43 15.12 5.11
CA GLY A 175 1.47 14.45 6.02
C GLY A 175 0.93 13.14 5.44
N HIS A 176 1.79 12.34 4.83
CA HIS A 176 1.43 11.08 4.17
C HIS A 176 0.43 11.21 3.00
N ASN A 177 0.32 12.42 2.43
CA ASN A 177 -0.46 12.67 1.22
C ASN A 177 0.43 13.14 0.05
N PRO A 178 1.10 12.23 -0.67
CA PRO A 178 1.97 12.57 -1.81
C PRO A 178 1.21 13.26 -2.96
N LEU A 179 -0.11 13.08 -3.06
CA LEU A 179 -0.92 13.77 -4.07
C LEU A 179 -0.98 15.30 -3.85
N ALA A 180 -0.64 15.79 -2.66
CA ALA A 180 -0.56 17.23 -2.40
C ALA A 180 0.41 17.95 -3.37
N VAL A 181 1.46 17.24 -3.85
CA VAL A 181 2.35 17.77 -4.92
C VAL A 181 1.56 18.10 -6.18
N VAL A 182 0.57 17.26 -6.53
CA VAL A 182 -0.22 17.44 -7.74
C VAL A 182 -1.25 18.55 -7.59
N TYR A 183 -1.82 18.72 -6.41
CA TYR A 183 -2.85 19.72 -6.16
C TYR A 183 -2.30 21.13 -5.94
N SER A 184 -1.09 21.26 -5.38
CA SER A 184 -0.44 22.55 -5.14
C SER A 184 0.30 23.05 -6.39
N SER A 185 -0.09 24.21 -6.92
CA SER A 185 0.61 24.85 -8.05
C SER A 185 2.05 25.20 -7.71
N TYR A 186 2.30 25.64 -6.48
CA TYR A 186 3.64 25.93 -5.96
C TYR A 186 4.53 24.67 -5.96
N LEU A 187 4.05 23.57 -5.39
CA LEU A 187 4.80 22.31 -5.32
C LEU A 187 5.04 21.73 -6.72
N ARG A 188 4.04 21.77 -7.60
CA ARG A 188 4.20 21.35 -9.01
C ARG A 188 5.33 22.11 -9.70
N LYS A 189 5.37 23.45 -9.55
CA LYS A 189 6.43 24.27 -10.15
C LYS A 189 7.80 23.93 -9.56
N LYS A 190 7.88 23.80 -8.23
CA LYS A 190 9.10 23.39 -7.52
C LYS A 190 9.64 22.05 -8.05
N PHE A 191 8.80 21.02 -8.13
CA PHE A 191 9.22 19.68 -8.56
C PHE A 191 9.53 19.59 -10.06
N LYS A 192 8.84 20.34 -10.93
CA LYS A 192 9.18 20.41 -12.36
C LYS A 192 10.58 20.97 -12.61
N ASN A 193 11.05 21.87 -11.76
CA ASN A 193 12.34 22.53 -11.91
C ASN A 193 13.46 21.92 -11.05
N LYS A 194 13.13 20.96 -10.17
CA LYS A 194 14.10 20.30 -9.31
C LYS A 194 14.94 19.30 -10.10
N LYS A 195 16.26 19.48 -10.02
CA LYS A 195 17.22 18.48 -10.52
C LYS A 195 17.49 17.47 -9.40
N TYR A 196 17.57 16.21 -9.74
CA TYR A 196 17.96 15.12 -8.85
C TYR A 196 19.34 14.64 -9.33
N GLU A 197 20.28 14.52 -8.41
CA GLU A 197 21.61 13.95 -8.65
C GLU A 197 21.54 12.43 -8.68
#